data_fd79cb3f4124acd2a318fe7863f36823
#
_entry.id   fd79cb3f4124acd2a318fe7863f36823
#
_cell.length_a   1.000
_cell.length_b   1.000
_cell.length_c   1.000
_cell.angle_alpha   90.00
_cell.angle_beta   90.00
_cell.angle_gamma   90.00
#
_symmetry.space_group_name_H-M   'P 1'
#
loop_
_entity.id
_entity.type
_entity.pdbx_description
1 polymer ?
#
loop_
_entity_poly.entity_id
_entity_poly.type
_entity_poly.pdbx_seq_one_letter_code
_entity_poly.pdbx_strand_id
1 'polypeptide(L)' 'MQKPKTQKEKCQGLLPLVNDAAHYEILQMYVEDRLSVLRGFLETQKEHSKILEIQGAIAELRALQSLREHALEGAKR' A
#
# COMPACT_ATOMS: atom_id res chain seq x y z
N MET A 1 1.42 -28.32 -7.21
CA MET A 1 1.95 -26.97 -6.98
C MET A 1 1.37 -25.98 -7.97
N GLN A 2 0.83 -24.89 -7.48
CA GLN A 2 0.34 -23.82 -8.36
C GLN A 2 1.53 -22.99 -8.86
N LYS A 3 1.50 -22.61 -10.12
CA LYS A 3 2.47 -21.67 -10.66
C LYS A 3 2.29 -20.32 -9.98
N PRO A 4 3.40 -19.61 -9.66
CA PRO A 4 3.26 -18.24 -9.18
C PRO A 4 2.55 -17.38 -10.22
N LYS A 5 1.64 -16.53 -9.77
CA LYS A 5 0.93 -15.63 -10.65
C LYS A 5 1.86 -14.54 -11.18
N THR A 6 1.67 -14.14 -12.42
CA THR A 6 2.35 -12.99 -12.98
C THR A 6 1.88 -11.70 -12.30
N GLN A 7 2.63 -10.63 -12.45
CA GLN A 7 2.24 -9.34 -11.92
C GLN A 7 0.90 -8.87 -12.51
N LYS A 8 0.69 -9.11 -13.80
CA LYS A 8 -0.58 -8.79 -14.46
C LYS A 8 -1.74 -9.55 -13.83
N GLU A 9 -1.57 -10.86 -13.59
CA GLU A 9 -2.61 -11.69 -12.96
C GLU A 9 -2.91 -11.22 -11.54
N LYS A 10 -1.89 -10.86 -10.78
CA LYS A 10 -2.07 -10.32 -9.42
C LYS A 10 -2.85 -9.01 -9.46
N CYS A 11 -2.52 -8.11 -10.39
CA CYS A 11 -3.24 -6.86 -10.56
C CYS A 11 -4.69 -7.08 -10.98
N GLN A 12 -4.93 -8.04 -11.89
CA GLN A 12 -6.29 -8.40 -12.28
C GLN A 12 -7.08 -8.96 -11.10
N GLY A 13 -6.43 -9.75 -10.25
CA GLY A 13 -7.05 -10.30 -9.04
C GLY A 13 -7.39 -9.24 -8.01
N LEU A 14 -6.70 -8.10 -8.03
CA LEU A 14 -6.98 -6.98 -7.14
C LEU A 14 -8.15 -6.10 -7.60
N LEU A 15 -8.54 -6.19 -8.89
CA LEU A 15 -9.59 -5.32 -9.43
C LEU A 15 -10.91 -5.41 -8.66
N PRO A 16 -11.42 -6.61 -8.29
CA PRO A 16 -12.64 -6.68 -7.50
C PRO A 16 -12.54 -5.93 -6.17
N LEU A 17 -11.38 -6.01 -5.52
CA LEU A 17 -11.15 -5.31 -4.25
C LEU A 17 -11.15 -3.79 -4.43
N VAL A 18 -10.37 -3.29 -5.40
CA VAL A 18 -10.21 -1.83 -5.57
C VAL A 18 -11.43 -1.18 -6.19
N ASN A 19 -12.28 -1.97 -6.86
CA ASN A 19 -13.54 -1.47 -7.44
C ASN A 19 -14.73 -1.62 -6.49
N ASP A 20 -14.54 -2.28 -5.35
CA ASP A 20 -15.55 -2.33 -4.28
C ASP A 20 -15.32 -1.10 -3.39
N ALA A 21 -16.13 -0.07 -3.60
CA ALA A 21 -15.95 1.22 -2.94
C ALA A 21 -15.95 1.12 -1.42
N ALA A 22 -16.82 0.30 -0.84
CA ALA A 22 -16.92 0.17 0.61
C ALA A 22 -15.67 -0.48 1.22
N HIS A 23 -15.21 -1.59 0.63
CA HIS A 23 -14.02 -2.28 1.12
C HIS A 23 -12.75 -1.46 0.88
N TYR A 24 -12.66 -0.80 -0.27
CA TYR A 24 -11.50 0.02 -0.60
C TYR A 24 -11.41 1.23 0.34
N GLU A 25 -12.54 1.83 0.70
CA GLU A 25 -12.57 2.94 1.66
C GLU A 25 -12.03 2.51 3.02
N ILE A 26 -12.42 1.31 3.51
CA ILE A 26 -11.91 0.78 4.78
C ILE A 26 -10.41 0.59 4.71
N LEU A 27 -9.89 0.05 3.61
CA LEU A 27 -8.45 -0.10 3.42
C LEU A 27 -7.75 1.26 3.47
N GLN A 28 -8.30 2.28 2.82
CA GLN A 28 -7.72 3.63 2.82
C GLN A 28 -7.69 4.22 4.22
N MET A 29 -8.75 4.04 4.99
CA MET A 29 -8.81 4.51 6.37
C MET A 29 -7.73 3.85 7.22
N TYR A 30 -7.56 2.55 7.09
CA TYR A 30 -6.50 1.82 7.81
C TYR A 30 -5.10 2.33 7.42
N VAL A 31 -4.85 2.50 6.12
CA VAL A 31 -3.57 3.00 5.63
C VAL A 31 -3.28 4.40 6.18
N GLU A 32 -4.27 5.29 6.19
CA GLU A 32 -4.11 6.64 6.75
C GLU A 32 -3.79 6.61 8.24
N ASP A 33 -4.46 5.75 8.99
CA ASP A 33 -4.17 5.58 10.42
C ASP A 33 -2.73 5.13 10.63
N ARG A 34 -2.25 4.17 9.86
CA ARG A 34 -0.88 3.70 9.95
C ARG A 34 0.13 4.79 9.56
N LEU A 35 -0.17 5.57 8.53
CA LEU A 35 0.69 6.69 8.14
C LEU A 35 0.79 7.73 9.25
N SER A 36 -0.33 8.03 9.90
CA SER A 36 -0.35 8.99 11.01
C SER A 36 0.54 8.52 12.17
N VAL A 37 0.46 7.24 12.54
CA VAL A 37 1.29 6.65 13.59
C VAL A 37 2.76 6.73 13.23
N LEU A 38 3.12 6.37 11.99
CA LEU A 38 4.51 6.38 11.54
C LEU A 38 5.09 7.80 11.46
N ARG A 39 4.29 8.76 11.05
CA ARG A 39 4.70 10.17 11.05
C ARG A 39 4.99 10.66 12.48
N GLY A 40 4.17 10.24 13.45
CA GLY A 40 4.41 10.53 14.85
C GLY A 40 5.73 9.97 15.35
N PHE A 41 6.06 8.73 14.99
CA PHE A 41 7.36 8.14 15.34
C PHE A 41 8.50 8.91 14.69
N LEU A 42 8.33 9.34 13.44
CA LEU A 42 9.35 10.08 12.72
C LEU A 42 9.69 11.40 13.41
N GLU A 43 8.70 12.09 13.97
CA GLU A 43 8.91 13.35 14.68
C GLU A 43 9.77 13.21 15.94
N THR A 44 9.71 12.05 16.59
CA THR A 44 10.41 11.81 17.87
C THR A 44 11.68 10.99 17.71
N GLN A 45 11.88 10.34 16.57
CA GLN A 45 13.02 9.46 16.38
C GLN A 45 14.28 10.24 16.05
N LYS A 46 15.37 9.93 16.77
CA LYS A 46 16.66 10.60 16.61
C LYS A 46 17.71 9.72 15.93
N GLU A 47 17.50 8.41 15.95
CA GLU A 47 18.43 7.46 15.36
C GLU A 47 18.23 7.36 13.85
N HIS A 48 19.29 7.66 13.08
CA HIS A 48 19.22 7.75 11.63
C HIS A 48 18.71 6.46 10.96
N SER A 49 19.20 5.30 11.40
CA SER A 49 18.77 4.01 10.84
C SER A 49 17.27 3.77 11.04
N LYS A 50 16.73 4.17 12.19
CA LYS A 50 15.30 4.06 12.48
C LYS A 50 14.48 5.01 11.62
N ILE A 51 14.98 6.21 11.39
CA ILE A 51 14.33 7.18 10.50
C ILE A 51 14.21 6.60 9.10
N LEU A 52 15.25 5.95 8.57
CA LEU A 52 15.22 5.33 7.25
C LEU A 52 14.20 4.18 7.19
N GLU A 53 14.12 3.36 8.25
CA GLU A 53 13.13 2.29 8.32
C GLU A 53 11.70 2.85 8.29
N ILE A 54 11.45 3.90 9.06
CA ILE A 54 10.12 4.53 9.11
C ILE A 54 9.77 5.14 7.76
N GLN A 55 10.72 5.82 7.10
CA GLN A 55 10.52 6.39 5.78
C GLN A 55 10.20 5.32 4.74
N GLY A 56 10.88 4.16 4.82
CA GLY A 56 10.58 3.03 3.96
C GLY A 56 9.16 2.49 4.17
N ALA A 57 8.74 2.35 5.42
CA ALA A 57 7.39 1.91 5.75
C ALA A 57 6.33 2.90 5.24
N ILE A 58 6.58 4.19 5.36
CA ILE A 58 5.69 5.24 4.84
C ILE A 58 5.57 5.13 3.31
N ALA A 59 6.69 4.92 2.62
CA ALA A 59 6.69 4.76 1.16
C ALA A 59 5.84 3.57 0.72
N GLU A 60 5.94 2.44 1.42
CA GLU A 60 5.13 1.26 1.11
C GLU A 60 3.64 1.51 1.36
N LEU A 61 3.29 2.18 2.45
CA LEU A 61 1.89 2.51 2.73
C LEU A 61 1.33 3.49 1.71
N ARG A 62 2.14 4.44 1.23
CA ARG A 62 1.72 5.35 0.15
C ARG A 62 1.46 4.61 -1.15
N ALA A 63 2.25 3.57 -1.43
CA ALA A 63 1.98 2.70 -2.58
C ALA A 63 0.61 2.03 -2.45
N LEU A 64 0.22 1.61 -1.23
CA LEU A 64 -1.12 1.06 -0.99
C LEU A 64 -2.23 2.09 -1.16
N GLN A 65 -1.97 3.37 -0.88
CA GLN A 65 -2.95 4.43 -1.16
C GLN A 65 -3.25 4.56 -2.64
N SER A 66 -2.27 4.24 -3.50
CA SER A 66 -2.42 4.26 -4.95
C SER A 66 -2.73 2.88 -5.52
N LEU A 67 -3.19 1.95 -4.68
CA LEU A 67 -3.41 0.56 -5.08
C LEU A 67 -4.36 0.44 -6.28
N ARG A 68 -5.41 1.24 -6.32
CA ARG A 68 -6.38 1.20 -7.41
C ARG A 68 -5.71 1.54 -8.74
N GLU A 69 -4.94 2.62 -8.78
CA GLU A 69 -4.20 3.03 -9.98
C GLU A 69 -3.18 1.97 -10.40
N HIS A 70 -2.45 1.42 -9.43
CA HIS A 70 -1.47 0.38 -9.68
C HIS A 70 -2.12 -0.89 -10.24
N ALA A 71 -3.27 -1.29 -9.68
CA ALA A 71 -4.00 -2.48 -10.13
C ALA A 71 -4.53 -2.28 -11.54
N LEU A 72 -5.13 -1.12 -11.82
CA LEU A 72 -5.66 -0.80 -13.15
C LEU A 72 -4.55 -0.77 -14.19
N GLU A 73 -3.45 -0.11 -13.88
CA GLU A 73 -2.29 -0.02 -14.78
C GLU A 73 -1.66 -1.39 -15.03
N GLY A 74 -1.44 -2.16 -13.96
CA GLY A 74 -0.83 -3.48 -14.05
C GLY A 74 -1.70 -4.49 -14.80
N ALA A 75 -3.02 -4.37 -14.72
CA ALA A 75 -3.93 -5.27 -15.41
C ALA A 75 -3.97 -5.05 -16.93
N LYS A 76 -3.56 -3.87 -17.39
CA LYS A 76 -3.50 -3.53 -18.82
C LYS A 76 -2.24 -4.02 -19.51
N ARG A 77 -1.18 -4.33 -18.77
CA ARG A 77 0.12 -4.69 -19.33
C ARG A 77 0.23 -6.15 -19.77
#